data_6ebf81bbb17d7973a41da22d53b1ae74
#
_entry.id   6ebf81bbb17d7973a41da22d53b1ae74
#
_cell.length_a   1.000
_cell.length_b   1.000
_cell.length_c   1.000
_cell.angle_alpha   90.00
_cell.angle_beta   90.00
_cell.angle_gamma   90.00
#
_symmetry.space_group_name_H-M   'P 1'
#
loop_
_entity.id
_entity.type
_entity.pdbx_description
1 polymer ?
#
loop_
_entity_poly.entity_id
_entity_poly.type
_entity_poly.pdbx_seq_one_letter_code
_entity_poly.pdbx_strand_id
1 'polypeptide(L)'
;MSLPSELQRPVGFDRLYGLEIDLATPEEMRARVQVTDDHLQPFGLVHGGLFASIAESITSMGSWLGVRDEGKSAQGLSNQTSFLRPLLGGTVHATARRRHRGRTTQVWEVDITDDQDRLCALVRMTIAVRDAP
;
A
#
# COMPACT_ATOMS: atom_id res chain seq x y z
N MET A 1 7.34 4.29 -17.60
CA MET A 1 5.89 4.47 -17.77
C MET A 1 5.39 5.45 -16.73
N SER A 2 4.63 6.46 -17.15
CA SER A 2 4.10 7.43 -16.21
C SER A 2 2.94 6.85 -15.39
N LEU A 3 2.76 7.36 -14.17
CA LEU A 3 1.63 6.97 -13.33
C LEU A 3 0.31 7.47 -13.94
N PRO A 4 -0.79 6.74 -13.77
CA PRO A 4 -2.12 7.27 -14.07
C PRO A 4 -2.33 8.61 -13.38
N SER A 5 -3.03 9.53 -14.04
CA SER A 5 -3.21 10.89 -13.52
C SER A 5 -3.81 10.93 -12.12
N GLU A 6 -4.73 9.99 -11.85
CA GLU A 6 -5.42 9.89 -10.55
C GLU A 6 -4.47 9.51 -9.41
N LEU A 7 -3.32 8.89 -9.71
CA LEU A 7 -2.35 8.43 -8.73
C LEU A 7 -1.10 9.30 -8.62
N GLN A 8 -0.97 10.33 -9.48
CA GLN A 8 0.21 11.19 -9.47
C GLN A 8 0.31 12.06 -8.22
N ARG A 9 -0.83 12.40 -7.63
CA ARG A 9 -0.90 13.25 -6.44
C ARG A 9 -1.84 12.61 -5.42
N PRO A 10 -1.30 11.99 -4.38
CA PRO A 10 -2.14 11.46 -3.31
C PRO A 10 -3.02 12.54 -2.68
N VAL A 11 -4.20 12.16 -2.26
CA VAL A 11 -5.19 13.04 -1.63
C VAL A 11 -5.63 12.47 -0.29
N GLY A 12 -6.22 13.30 0.55
CA GLY A 12 -6.81 12.86 1.81
C GLY A 12 -5.78 12.21 2.74
N PHE A 13 -6.12 11.06 3.26
CA PHE A 13 -5.29 10.35 4.23
C PHE A 13 -3.91 9.98 3.66
N ASP A 14 -3.85 9.52 2.42
CA ASP A 14 -2.57 9.17 1.77
C ASP A 14 -1.64 10.37 1.69
N ARG A 15 -2.17 11.53 1.39
CA ARG A 15 -1.38 12.77 1.39
C ARG A 15 -0.93 13.13 2.80
N LEU A 16 -1.79 12.91 3.79
CA LEU A 16 -1.49 13.29 5.18
C LEU A 16 -0.24 12.58 5.69
N TYR A 17 -0.07 11.29 5.39
CA TYR A 17 1.12 10.57 5.84
C TYR A 17 2.26 10.55 4.82
N GLY A 18 2.09 11.18 3.66
CA GLY A 18 3.18 11.40 2.71
C GLY A 18 3.43 10.26 1.73
N LEU A 19 2.39 9.53 1.33
CA LEU A 19 2.53 8.43 0.36
C LEU A 19 3.02 8.95 -0.98
N GLU A 20 4.05 8.30 -1.53
CA GLU A 20 4.54 8.52 -2.89
C GLU A 20 4.51 7.21 -3.65
N ILE A 21 3.90 7.23 -4.85
CA ILE A 21 3.77 6.03 -5.69
C ILE A 21 4.92 6.01 -6.70
N ASP A 22 5.66 4.91 -6.75
CA ASP A 22 6.79 4.74 -7.66
C ASP A 22 6.44 3.89 -8.89
N LEU A 23 5.55 2.90 -8.71
CA LEU A 23 5.09 2.01 -9.78
C LEU A 23 3.63 1.67 -9.52
N ALA A 24 2.82 1.74 -10.56
CA ALA A 24 1.39 1.41 -10.47
C ALA A 24 0.95 0.57 -11.67
N THR A 25 0.74 -0.71 -11.43
CA THR A 25 0.19 -1.66 -12.40
C THR A 25 -0.86 -2.54 -11.72
N PRO A 26 -1.74 -3.20 -12.47
CA PRO A 26 -2.71 -4.13 -11.86
C PRO A 26 -2.07 -5.34 -11.15
N GLU A 27 -0.81 -5.63 -11.41
CA GLU A 27 -0.11 -6.80 -10.84
C GLU A 27 0.93 -6.43 -9.79
N GLU A 28 1.47 -5.22 -9.86
CA GLU A 28 2.52 -4.79 -8.93
C GLU A 28 2.39 -3.30 -8.64
N MET A 29 2.51 -2.96 -7.37
CA MET A 29 2.56 -1.57 -6.90
C MET A 29 3.82 -1.37 -6.10
N ARG A 30 4.46 -0.20 -6.24
CA ARG A 30 5.57 0.21 -5.38
C ARG A 30 5.34 1.62 -4.89
N ALA A 31 5.69 1.83 -3.64
CA ALA A 31 5.50 3.13 -3.00
C ALA A 31 6.56 3.34 -1.92
N ARG A 32 6.66 4.59 -1.45
CA ARG A 32 7.53 4.93 -0.34
C ARG A 32 6.92 6.05 0.49
N VAL A 33 7.37 6.14 1.73
CA VAL A 33 7.05 7.24 2.64
C VAL A 33 8.35 7.66 3.33
N GLN A 34 8.69 8.94 3.23
CA GLN A 34 9.79 9.53 3.99
C GLN A 34 9.34 9.67 5.44
N VAL A 35 10.06 9.05 6.38
CA VAL A 35 9.71 9.08 7.79
C VAL A 35 9.95 10.47 8.37
N THR A 36 8.96 10.97 9.11
CA THR A 36 9.05 12.18 9.92
C THR A 36 8.62 11.84 11.35
N ASP A 37 8.76 12.79 12.27
CA ASP A 37 8.34 12.61 13.67
C ASP A 37 6.84 12.30 13.78
N ASP A 38 6.02 12.75 12.82
CA ASP A 38 4.58 12.49 12.83
C ASP A 38 4.23 11.01 12.58
N HIS A 39 5.18 10.22 12.09
CA HIS A 39 4.99 8.80 11.84
C HIS A 39 5.35 7.91 13.03
N LEU A 40 5.92 8.49 14.09
CA LEU A 40 6.48 7.73 15.21
C LEU A 40 5.42 7.45 16.27
N GLN A 41 5.53 6.28 16.90
CA GLN A 41 4.80 5.97 18.12
C GLN A 41 5.59 6.49 19.35
N PRO A 42 5.02 6.44 20.59
CA PRO A 42 5.64 7.10 21.76
C PRO A 42 7.06 6.67 22.12
N PHE A 43 7.50 5.49 21.67
CA PHE A 43 8.84 4.98 21.97
C PHE A 43 9.87 5.29 20.87
N GLY A 44 9.52 6.14 19.90
CA GLY A 44 10.45 6.59 18.85
C GLY A 44 10.58 5.66 17.65
N LEU A 45 9.73 4.66 17.55
CA LEU A 45 9.67 3.76 16.40
C LEU A 45 8.56 4.20 15.45
N VAL A 46 8.70 3.89 14.17
CA VAL A 46 7.61 4.11 13.20
C VAL A 46 6.39 3.30 13.64
N HIS A 47 5.24 3.98 13.71
CA HIS A 47 3.99 3.35 14.11
C HIS A 47 3.60 2.28 13.08
N GLY A 48 3.26 1.08 13.56
CA GLY A 48 2.86 -0.03 12.68
C GLY A 48 1.64 0.29 11.82
N GLY A 49 0.75 1.17 12.29
CA GLY A 49 -0.38 1.64 11.50
C GLY A 49 0.01 2.30 10.19
N LEU A 50 1.20 2.91 10.11
CA LEU A 50 1.71 3.45 8.85
C LEU A 50 1.94 2.32 7.83
N PHE A 51 2.57 1.23 8.24
CA PHE A 51 2.82 0.08 7.35
C PHE A 51 1.51 -0.50 6.83
N ALA A 52 0.54 -0.70 7.72
CA ALA A 52 -0.78 -1.21 7.36
C ALA A 52 -1.50 -0.27 6.39
N SER A 53 -1.41 1.04 6.62
CA SER A 53 -2.05 2.06 5.77
C SER A 53 -1.46 2.07 4.36
N ILE A 54 -0.13 2.04 4.26
CA ILE A 54 0.56 2.00 2.95
C ILE A 54 0.08 0.77 2.16
N ALA A 55 0.10 -0.39 2.80
CA ALA A 55 -0.28 -1.64 2.14
C ALA A 55 -1.73 -1.62 1.67
N GLU A 56 -2.65 -1.12 2.49
CA GLU A 56 -4.05 -1.04 2.12
C GLU A 56 -4.27 -0.09 0.95
N SER A 57 -3.65 1.08 0.97
CA SER A 57 -3.81 2.08 -0.08
C SER A 57 -3.29 1.56 -1.42
N ILE A 58 -2.06 1.05 -1.47
CA ILE A 58 -1.47 0.68 -2.75
C ILE A 58 -2.10 -0.59 -3.35
N THR A 59 -2.54 -1.54 -2.53
CA THR A 59 -3.21 -2.75 -3.05
C THR A 59 -4.61 -2.44 -3.55
N SER A 60 -5.32 -1.54 -2.90
CA SER A 60 -6.62 -1.05 -3.39
C SER A 60 -6.47 -0.32 -4.72
N MET A 61 -5.44 0.52 -4.86
CA MET A 61 -5.13 1.22 -6.11
C MET A 61 -4.81 0.25 -7.23
N GLY A 62 -3.93 -0.74 -6.98
CA GLY A 62 -3.55 -1.74 -7.97
C GLY A 62 -4.74 -2.58 -8.41
N SER A 63 -5.59 -2.99 -7.47
CA SER A 63 -6.82 -3.71 -7.79
C SER A 63 -7.76 -2.87 -8.64
N TRP A 64 -7.94 -1.60 -8.29
CA TRP A 64 -8.78 -0.67 -9.05
C TRP A 64 -8.28 -0.49 -10.48
N LEU A 65 -6.96 -0.34 -10.69
CA LEU A 65 -6.38 -0.21 -12.02
C LEU A 65 -6.76 -1.37 -12.94
N GLY A 66 -6.88 -2.58 -12.40
CA GLY A 66 -7.21 -3.76 -13.17
C GLY A 66 -8.69 -3.91 -13.51
N VAL A 67 -9.57 -3.15 -12.85
CA VAL A 67 -11.03 -3.35 -12.99
C VAL A 67 -11.79 -2.07 -13.34
N ARG A 68 -11.13 -0.91 -13.35
CA ARG A 68 -11.81 0.38 -13.58
C ARG A 68 -12.50 0.45 -14.93
N ASP A 69 -11.91 -0.14 -15.96
CA ASP A 69 -12.47 -0.13 -17.32
C ASP A 69 -13.71 -1.04 -17.44
N GLU A 70 -13.96 -1.88 -16.43
CA GLU A 70 -15.15 -2.73 -16.36
C GLU A 70 -16.26 -2.10 -15.50
N GLY A 71 -16.10 -0.82 -15.13
CA GLY A 71 -17.06 -0.13 -14.26
C GLY A 71 -17.04 -0.64 -12.81
N LYS A 72 -15.89 -1.14 -12.36
CA LYS A 72 -15.74 -1.70 -11.01
C LYS A 72 -14.91 -0.80 -10.13
N SER A 73 -15.09 -0.96 -8.83
CA SER A 73 -14.27 -0.36 -7.79
C SER A 73 -13.63 -1.44 -6.93
N ALA A 74 -12.67 -1.03 -6.11
CA ALA A 74 -11.93 -1.94 -5.24
C ALA A 74 -11.91 -1.39 -3.82
N GLN A 75 -12.14 -2.25 -2.84
CA GLN A 75 -12.17 -1.88 -1.43
C GLN A 75 -11.48 -2.95 -0.60
N GLY A 76 -10.68 -2.54 0.38
CA GLY A 76 -10.05 -3.48 1.30
C GLY A 76 -11.08 -4.20 2.17
N LEU A 77 -10.99 -5.52 2.24
CA LEU A 77 -11.79 -6.35 3.13
C LEU A 77 -11.02 -6.77 4.37
N SER A 78 -9.75 -7.07 4.22
CA SER A 78 -8.92 -7.61 5.29
C SER A 78 -7.50 -7.14 5.12
N ASN A 79 -6.92 -6.68 6.21
CA ASN A 79 -5.52 -6.26 6.29
C ASN A 79 -4.84 -7.06 7.41
N GLN A 80 -3.97 -7.97 7.03
CA GLN A 80 -3.25 -8.83 7.96
C GLN A 80 -1.78 -8.45 7.93
N THR A 81 -1.33 -7.67 8.91
CA THR A 81 0.03 -7.17 9.00
C THR A 81 0.79 -7.87 10.11
N SER A 82 1.96 -8.41 9.77
CA SER A 82 2.92 -8.91 10.75
C SER A 82 4.07 -7.92 10.85
N PHE A 83 4.35 -7.44 12.06
CA PHE A 83 5.41 -6.48 12.34
C PHE A 83 6.65 -7.25 12.76
N LEU A 84 7.74 -7.15 12.00
CA LEU A 84 8.88 -8.05 12.12
C LEU A 84 10.16 -7.34 12.60
N ARG A 85 10.40 -6.11 12.12
CA ARG A 85 11.59 -5.35 12.45
C ARG A 85 11.23 -3.88 12.71
N PRO A 86 11.68 -3.29 13.82
CA PRO A 86 11.43 -1.87 14.05
C PRO A 86 12.14 -1.01 13.00
N LEU A 87 11.49 0.08 12.59
CA LEU A 87 12.06 1.08 11.71
C LEU A 87 12.10 2.41 12.47
N LEU A 88 13.30 3.02 12.54
CA LEU A 88 13.53 4.20 13.38
C LEU A 88 13.47 5.50 12.59
N GLY A 89 13.75 5.44 11.28
CA GLY A 89 13.81 6.64 10.43
C GLY A 89 14.16 6.26 9.01
N GLY A 90 14.52 7.26 8.20
CA GLY A 90 14.81 7.06 6.78
C GLY A 90 13.55 6.94 5.96
N THR A 91 13.52 6.02 5.03
CA THR A 91 12.38 5.82 4.12
C THR A 91 11.77 4.44 4.31
N VAL A 92 10.45 4.39 4.36
CA VAL A 92 9.68 3.14 4.29
C VAL A 92 9.45 2.82 2.82
N HIS A 93 9.84 1.63 2.39
CA HIS A 93 9.62 1.15 1.03
C HIS A 93 8.58 0.04 1.04
N ALA A 94 7.68 0.05 0.07
CA ALA A 94 6.63 -0.97 -0.05
C ALA A 94 6.62 -1.53 -1.45
N THR A 95 6.60 -2.85 -1.55
CA THR A 95 6.43 -3.58 -2.81
C THR A 95 5.27 -4.54 -2.66
N ALA A 96 4.22 -4.31 -3.44
CA ALA A 96 3.00 -5.11 -3.42
C ALA A 96 2.90 -5.93 -4.69
N ARG A 97 2.58 -7.22 -4.55
CA ARG A 97 2.38 -8.13 -5.68
C ARG A 97 1.04 -8.84 -5.53
N ARG A 98 0.25 -8.80 -6.61
CA ARG A 98 -1.02 -9.52 -6.65
C ARG A 98 -0.74 -11.02 -6.72
N ARG A 99 -1.33 -11.77 -5.77
CA ARG A 99 -1.18 -13.22 -5.68
C ARG A 99 -2.36 -13.96 -6.29
N HIS A 100 -3.54 -13.35 -6.28
CA HIS A 100 -4.77 -13.96 -6.78
C HIS A 100 -5.67 -12.88 -7.35
N ARG A 101 -6.27 -13.15 -8.50
CA ARG A 101 -7.33 -12.34 -9.08
C ARG A 101 -8.54 -13.22 -9.34
N GLY A 102 -9.57 -13.05 -8.51
CA GLY A 102 -10.88 -13.63 -8.72
C GLY A 102 -11.84 -12.62 -9.30
N ARG A 103 -13.06 -13.04 -9.55
CA ARG A 103 -14.10 -12.18 -10.11
C ARG A 103 -14.53 -11.08 -9.13
N THR A 104 -14.58 -11.39 -7.84
CA THR A 104 -15.05 -10.48 -6.79
C THR A 104 -14.03 -10.23 -5.70
N THR A 105 -12.86 -10.87 -5.76
CA THR A 105 -11.84 -10.82 -4.71
C THR A 105 -10.46 -10.89 -5.31
N GLN A 106 -9.55 -10.03 -4.82
CA GLN A 106 -8.13 -10.10 -5.14
C GLN A 106 -7.34 -10.23 -3.84
N VAL A 107 -6.23 -10.95 -3.90
CA VAL A 107 -5.31 -11.08 -2.77
C VAL A 107 -3.95 -10.56 -3.18
N TRP A 108 -3.37 -9.75 -2.32
CA TRP A 108 -2.04 -9.15 -2.51
C TRP A 108 -1.16 -9.46 -1.32
N GLU A 109 0.13 -9.53 -1.56
CA GLU A 109 1.15 -9.54 -0.51
C GLU A 109 2.04 -8.33 -0.67
N VAL A 110 2.41 -7.71 0.45
CA VAL A 110 3.21 -6.48 0.47
C VAL A 110 4.41 -6.70 1.39
N ASP A 111 5.59 -6.45 0.86
CA ASP A 111 6.83 -6.37 1.64
C ASP A 111 7.06 -4.90 1.99
N ILE A 112 7.17 -4.62 3.28
CA ILE A 112 7.57 -3.31 3.80
C ILE A 112 9.02 -3.42 4.24
N THR A 113 9.90 -2.61 3.63
CA THR A 113 11.34 -2.70 3.86
C THR A 113 11.94 -1.35 4.28
N ASP A 114 13.12 -1.39 4.89
CA ASP A 114 13.90 -0.21 5.22
C ASP A 114 14.89 0.15 4.11
N ASP A 115 15.73 1.15 4.33
CA ASP A 115 16.73 1.60 3.34
C ASP A 115 17.82 0.57 3.07
N GLN A 116 18.00 -0.42 3.93
CA GLN A 116 18.93 -1.54 3.72
C GLN A 116 18.23 -2.77 3.14
N ASP A 117 17.00 -2.60 2.63
CA ASP A 117 16.19 -3.68 2.05
C ASP A 117 15.87 -4.81 3.03
N ARG A 118 15.83 -4.50 4.33
CA ARG A 118 15.46 -5.46 5.36
C ARG A 118 13.95 -5.45 5.57
N LEU A 119 13.37 -6.64 5.71
CA LEU A 119 11.91 -6.77 5.87
C LEU A 119 11.48 -6.28 7.25
N CYS A 120 10.67 -5.24 7.28
CA CYS A 120 10.14 -4.63 8.51
C CYS A 120 8.73 -5.09 8.82
N ALA A 121 7.92 -5.31 7.79
CA ALA A 121 6.56 -5.84 7.93
C ALA A 121 6.18 -6.63 6.70
N LEU A 122 5.32 -7.60 6.90
CA LEU A 122 4.72 -8.40 5.82
C LEU A 122 3.22 -8.25 5.93
N VAL A 123 2.57 -7.89 4.81
CA VAL A 123 1.14 -7.62 4.81
C VAL A 123 0.45 -8.48 3.77
N ARG A 124 -0.66 -9.08 4.16
CA ARG A 124 -1.56 -9.75 3.23
C ARG A 124 -2.86 -8.96 3.19
N MET A 125 -3.24 -8.52 1.98
CA MET A 125 -4.47 -7.78 1.75
C MET A 125 -5.46 -8.61 0.94
N THR A 126 -6.70 -8.63 1.38
CA THR A 126 -7.82 -9.14 0.59
C THR A 126 -8.66 -7.95 0.17
N ILE A 127 -8.90 -7.82 -1.13
CA ILE A 127 -9.58 -6.68 -1.74
C ILE A 127 -10.89 -7.17 -2.36
N ALA A 128 -11.99 -6.49 -2.04
CA ALA A 128 -13.28 -6.73 -2.69
C ALA A 128 -13.37 -5.93 -3.99
N VAL A 129 -13.86 -6.59 -5.04
CA VAL A 129 -14.20 -5.94 -6.31
C VAL A 129 -15.72 -5.84 -6.39
N ARG A 130 -16.23 -4.63 -6.54
CA ARG A 130 -17.65 -4.32 -6.54
C ARG A 130 -17.99 -3.45 -7.73
N ASP A 131 -19.27 -3.38 -8.08
CA ASP A 131 -19.73 -2.39 -9.05
C ASP A 131 -19.46 -0.98 -8.50
N ALA A 132 -18.96 -0.08 -9.37
CA ALA A 132 -18.73 1.31 -8.98
C ALA A 132 -20.07 2.01 -8.74
N PRO A 133 -20.14 2.94 -7.75
CA PRO A 133 -21.35 3.69 -7.48
C PRO A 133 -21.75 4.63 -8.61
#